data_b40b5c9b4fa9743b147896e16c298cf6
#
_entry.id   b40b5c9b4fa9743b147896e16c298cf6
#
_cell.length_a   1.000
_cell.length_b   1.000
_cell.length_c   1.000
_cell.angle_alpha   90.00
_cell.angle_beta   90.00
_cell.angle_gamma   90.00
#
_symmetry.space_group_name_H-M   'P 1'
#
loop_
_entity.id
_entity.type
_entity.pdbx_description
1 polymer ?
#
loop_
_entity_poly.entity_id
_entity_poly.type
_entity_poly.pdbx_seq_one_letter_code
_entity_poly.pdbx_strand_id
1 'polypeptide(L)'
;MQPEDPYRVPEADLLDRASAGRLAHWTAGQLRLLAMFCLLLVLGTLLLIALVLAESFSGVALPSWYETWFGLVLDLLGCYLLISFKRFARARFAARGLGWPIWLLVGVNLLLEPVEHWASTTGGEGLGPVRLYLALLLAVGLLLVWLGGRVLLVRSDWHCFRIMGWLYLSGGAVFASQLLMPLAAALLIGAQLAMMRVFLRARAEVLASRPPVP
;
A
#
# COMPACT_ATOMS: atom_id res chain seq x y z
N MET A 1 -7.30 24.10 47.63
CA MET A 1 -6.05 23.41 47.31
C MET A 1 -6.33 21.92 47.49
N GLN A 2 -6.54 21.19 46.41
CA GLN A 2 -6.61 19.73 46.47
C GLN A 2 -5.18 19.20 46.59
N PRO A 3 -4.91 18.27 47.54
CA PRO A 3 -3.59 17.66 47.63
C PRO A 3 -3.31 16.88 46.33
N GLU A 4 -2.22 17.21 45.68
CA GLU A 4 -1.73 16.43 44.55
C GLU A 4 -1.48 14.99 45.00
N ASP A 5 -2.17 14.05 44.38
CA ASP A 5 -2.02 12.62 44.65
C ASP A 5 -0.60 12.18 44.19
N PRO A 6 0.33 11.91 45.14
CA PRO A 6 1.71 11.57 44.79
C PRO A 6 1.84 10.20 44.09
N TYR A 7 0.74 9.46 43.98
CA TYR A 7 0.69 8.17 43.27
C TYR A 7 0.04 8.22 41.92
N ARG A 8 -0.28 9.41 41.37
CA ARG A 8 -0.75 9.52 40.00
C ARG A 8 0.37 9.15 39.04
N VAL A 9 0.34 7.90 38.62
CA VAL A 9 1.30 7.33 37.68
C VAL A 9 1.25 8.16 36.38
N PRO A 10 2.37 8.74 35.93
CA PRO A 10 2.38 9.53 34.68
C PRO A 10 2.40 8.61 33.43
N GLU A 11 1.44 7.68 33.34
CA GLU A 11 1.40 6.68 32.26
C GLU A 11 1.15 7.30 30.88
N ALA A 12 0.36 8.35 30.79
CA ALA A 12 0.03 8.98 29.51
C ALA A 12 1.24 9.69 28.89
N ASP A 13 2.02 10.43 29.69
CA ASP A 13 3.19 11.19 29.23
C ASP A 13 4.35 10.28 28.79
N LEU A 14 4.55 9.14 29.46
CA LEU A 14 5.60 8.19 29.11
C LEU A 14 5.31 7.46 27.80
N LEU A 15 4.04 7.12 27.53
CA LEU A 15 3.61 6.48 26.30
C LEU A 15 3.74 7.43 25.10
N ASP A 16 3.39 8.71 25.27
CA ASP A 16 3.52 9.72 24.21
C ASP A 16 4.99 10.06 23.92
N ARG A 17 5.83 10.19 24.93
CA ARG A 17 7.29 10.40 24.74
C ARG A 17 7.97 9.20 24.10
N ALA A 18 7.62 7.96 24.49
CA ALA A 18 8.15 6.76 23.86
C ALA A 18 7.70 6.62 22.40
N SER A 19 6.51 7.12 22.06
CA SER A 19 6.00 7.11 20.70
C SER A 19 6.63 8.18 19.81
N ALA A 20 6.89 9.36 20.34
CA ALA A 20 7.59 10.44 19.63
C ALA A 20 9.06 10.08 19.32
N GLY A 21 9.76 9.39 20.24
CA GLY A 21 11.12 8.92 20.02
C GLY A 21 11.25 7.87 18.88
N ARG A 22 10.21 7.11 18.62
CA ARG A 22 10.20 6.09 17.55
C ARG A 22 10.15 6.67 16.13
N LEU A 23 9.70 7.91 15.96
CA LEU A 23 9.67 8.62 14.66
C LEU A 23 10.90 9.51 14.43
N ALA A 24 11.90 9.50 15.34
CA ALA A 24 13.08 10.37 15.25
C ALA A 24 13.86 10.24 13.92
N HIS A 25 13.75 9.10 13.24
CA HIS A 25 14.39 8.87 11.94
C HIS A 25 13.53 9.30 10.73
N TRP A 26 12.29 9.76 10.95
CA TRP A 26 11.39 10.18 9.87
C TRP A 26 11.25 11.70 9.85
N THR A 27 11.60 12.30 8.71
CA THR A 27 11.39 13.74 8.53
C THR A 27 9.99 14.03 8.01
N ALA A 28 9.44 15.20 8.38
CA ALA A 28 8.14 15.64 7.86
C ALA A 28 8.13 15.75 6.31
N GLY A 29 9.30 16.03 5.71
CA GLY A 29 9.50 16.06 4.26
C GLY A 29 9.38 14.67 3.63
N GLN A 30 10.02 13.66 4.22
CA GLN A 30 9.91 12.27 3.74
C GLN A 30 8.48 11.74 3.80
N LEU A 31 7.76 12.01 4.89
CA LEU A 31 6.36 11.60 5.03
C LEU A 31 5.44 12.29 4.02
N ARG A 32 5.69 13.59 3.72
CA ARG A 32 4.98 14.30 2.65
C ARG A 32 5.27 13.69 1.29
N LEU A 33 6.51 13.37 0.99
CA LEU A 33 6.93 12.77 -0.28
C LEU A 33 6.28 11.39 -0.47
N LEU A 34 6.22 10.55 0.57
CA LEU A 34 5.50 9.26 0.52
C LEU A 34 4.00 9.44 0.28
N ALA A 35 3.38 10.44 0.93
CA ALA A 35 1.97 10.75 0.67
C ALA A 35 1.74 11.22 -0.78
N MET A 36 2.65 12.02 -1.35
CA MET A 36 2.59 12.41 -2.76
C MET A 36 2.77 11.22 -3.70
N PHE A 37 3.65 10.28 -3.38
CA PHE A 37 3.83 9.05 -4.16
C PHE A 37 2.59 8.15 -4.11
N CYS A 38 1.88 8.06 -2.97
CA CYS A 38 0.59 7.38 -2.90
C CYS A 38 -0.44 8.05 -3.83
N LEU A 39 -0.50 9.39 -3.85
CA LEU A 39 -1.40 10.12 -4.74
C LEU A 39 -1.02 9.91 -6.21
N LEU A 40 0.27 9.96 -6.54
CA LEU A 40 0.77 9.70 -7.89
C LEU A 40 0.41 8.29 -8.36
N LEU A 41 0.56 7.28 -7.49
CA LEU A 41 0.16 5.90 -7.78
C LEU A 41 -1.35 5.81 -8.06
N VAL A 42 -2.18 6.45 -7.25
CA VAL A 42 -3.65 6.49 -7.46
C VAL A 42 -3.99 7.14 -8.78
N LEU A 43 -3.44 8.33 -9.07
CA LEU A 43 -3.71 9.03 -10.33
C LEU A 43 -3.20 8.26 -11.54
N GLY A 44 -2.02 7.64 -11.44
CA GLY A 44 -1.46 6.79 -12.49
C GLY A 44 -2.33 5.57 -12.76
N THR A 45 -2.79 4.88 -11.72
CA THR A 45 -3.71 3.74 -11.86
C THR A 45 -5.04 4.15 -12.49
N LEU A 46 -5.62 5.29 -12.06
CA LEU A 46 -6.85 5.80 -12.68
C LEU A 46 -6.65 6.17 -14.14
N LEU A 47 -5.51 6.78 -14.47
CA LEU A 47 -5.16 7.09 -15.86
C LEU A 47 -5.03 5.82 -16.70
N LEU A 48 -4.33 4.79 -16.19
CA LEU A 48 -4.21 3.51 -16.89
C LEU A 48 -5.58 2.88 -17.15
N ILE A 49 -6.45 2.84 -16.13
CA ILE A 49 -7.83 2.33 -16.29
C ILE A 49 -8.59 3.16 -17.36
N ALA A 50 -8.47 4.47 -17.32
CA ALA A 50 -9.14 5.34 -18.30
C ALA A 50 -8.64 5.12 -19.73
N LEU A 51 -7.35 4.87 -19.90
CA LEU A 51 -6.75 4.57 -21.22
C LEU A 51 -7.23 3.23 -21.75
N VAL A 52 -7.23 2.16 -20.93
CA VAL A 52 -7.74 0.83 -21.32
C VAL A 52 -9.23 0.90 -21.68
N LEU A 53 -10.02 1.66 -20.92
CA LEU A 53 -11.43 1.87 -21.26
C LEU A 53 -11.59 2.66 -22.56
N ALA A 54 -10.83 3.74 -22.76
CA ALA A 54 -10.87 4.53 -23.97
C ALA A 54 -10.53 3.69 -25.21
N GLU A 55 -9.51 2.82 -25.14
CA GLU A 55 -9.16 1.88 -26.19
C GLU A 55 -10.31 0.93 -26.51
N SER A 56 -10.94 0.36 -25.46
CA SER A 56 -12.07 -0.56 -25.61
C SER A 56 -13.28 0.08 -26.28
N PHE A 57 -13.51 1.40 -26.08
CA PHE A 57 -14.65 2.11 -26.68
C PHE A 57 -14.34 2.76 -28.02
N SER A 58 -13.11 3.25 -28.24
CA SER A 58 -12.74 3.95 -29.48
C SER A 58 -12.22 3.02 -30.57
N GLY A 59 -11.80 1.82 -30.23
CA GLY A 59 -11.14 0.88 -31.14
C GLY A 59 -9.76 1.34 -31.61
N VAL A 60 -9.22 2.44 -31.07
CA VAL A 60 -7.88 2.96 -31.37
C VAL A 60 -6.90 2.29 -30.44
N ALA A 61 -6.14 1.32 -30.97
CA ALA A 61 -5.10 0.65 -30.19
C ALA A 61 -3.97 1.63 -29.83
N LEU A 62 -3.69 1.75 -28.54
CA LEU A 62 -2.51 2.45 -28.06
C LEU A 62 -1.25 1.58 -28.32
N PRO A 63 -0.07 2.20 -28.51
CA PRO A 63 1.15 1.42 -28.66
C PRO A 63 1.38 0.56 -27.40
N SER A 64 1.51 -0.76 -27.57
CA SER A 64 1.66 -1.73 -26.47
C SER A 64 2.83 -1.44 -25.54
N TRP A 65 3.91 -0.81 -26.05
CA TRP A 65 5.05 -0.42 -25.23
C TRP A 65 4.70 0.62 -24.16
N TYR A 66 3.71 1.49 -24.43
CA TYR A 66 3.29 2.52 -23.47
C TYR A 66 2.63 1.91 -22.22
N GLU A 67 1.72 0.95 -22.41
CA GLU A 67 1.05 0.25 -21.32
C GLU A 67 2.07 -0.51 -20.45
N THR A 68 2.98 -1.25 -21.07
CA THR A 68 4.01 -2.02 -20.36
C THR A 68 4.93 -1.13 -19.54
N TRP A 69 5.49 -0.06 -20.13
CA TRP A 69 6.39 0.81 -19.39
C TRP A 69 5.68 1.59 -18.28
N PHE A 70 4.46 2.06 -18.56
CA PHE A 70 3.70 2.80 -17.58
C PHE A 70 3.26 1.89 -16.42
N GLY A 71 2.79 0.68 -16.70
CA GLY A 71 2.48 -0.36 -15.71
C GLY A 71 3.70 -0.66 -14.84
N LEU A 72 4.86 -0.94 -15.45
CA LEU A 72 6.10 -1.22 -14.73
C LEU A 72 6.50 -0.08 -13.77
N VAL A 73 6.38 1.18 -14.21
CA VAL A 73 6.68 2.34 -13.33
C VAL A 73 5.74 2.39 -12.13
N LEU A 74 4.44 2.14 -12.34
CA LEU A 74 3.46 2.09 -11.25
C LEU A 74 3.73 0.93 -10.29
N ASP A 75 4.10 -0.24 -10.79
CA ASP A 75 4.43 -1.40 -9.97
C ASP A 75 5.68 -1.17 -9.11
N LEU A 76 6.74 -0.61 -9.69
CA LEU A 76 7.94 -0.23 -8.95
C LEU A 76 7.63 0.81 -7.87
N LEU A 77 6.78 1.80 -8.19
CA LEU A 77 6.33 2.79 -7.22
C LEU A 77 5.51 2.13 -6.09
N GLY A 78 4.61 1.21 -6.44
CA GLY A 78 3.83 0.43 -5.48
C GLY A 78 4.71 -0.41 -4.56
N CYS A 79 5.70 -1.12 -5.11
CA CYS A 79 6.70 -1.88 -4.35
C CYS A 79 7.49 -0.99 -3.39
N TYR A 80 7.95 0.18 -3.86
CA TYR A 80 8.66 1.15 -3.02
C TYR A 80 7.79 1.65 -1.85
N LEU A 81 6.51 1.95 -2.12
CA LEU A 81 5.55 2.38 -1.08
C LEU A 81 5.29 1.29 -0.05
N LEU A 82 5.13 0.03 -0.46
CA LEU A 82 4.96 -1.10 0.45
C LEU A 82 6.18 -1.32 1.35
N ILE A 83 7.39 -1.23 0.80
CA ILE A 83 8.64 -1.34 1.57
C ILE A 83 8.76 -0.17 2.57
N SER A 84 8.45 1.05 2.13
CA SER A 84 8.47 2.25 2.97
C SER A 84 7.42 2.18 4.07
N PHE A 85 6.22 1.72 3.75
CA PHE A 85 5.15 1.46 4.72
C PHE A 85 5.56 0.43 5.77
N LYS A 86 6.18 -0.68 5.37
CA LYS A 86 6.72 -1.69 6.31
C LYS A 86 7.70 -1.08 7.30
N ARG A 87 8.66 -0.26 6.80
CA ARG A 87 9.65 0.42 7.65
C ARG A 87 8.96 1.39 8.62
N PHE A 88 8.01 2.18 8.13
CA PHE A 88 7.21 3.08 8.94
C PHE A 88 6.39 2.35 10.01
N ALA A 89 5.63 1.32 9.61
CA ALA A 89 4.79 0.55 10.54
C ALA A 89 5.61 -0.14 11.63
N ARG A 90 6.80 -0.63 11.30
CA ARG A 90 7.74 -1.20 12.29
C ARG A 90 8.25 -0.12 13.25
N ALA A 91 8.62 1.06 12.74
CA ALA A 91 9.13 2.15 13.57
C ALA A 91 8.05 2.73 14.50
N ARG A 92 6.84 2.96 14.00
CA ARG A 92 5.77 3.64 14.78
C ARG A 92 4.99 2.70 15.68
N PHE A 93 4.60 1.53 15.16
CA PHE A 93 3.69 0.60 15.85
C PHE A 93 4.37 -0.67 16.34
N ALA A 94 5.71 -0.78 16.22
CA ALA A 94 6.44 -2.03 16.50
C ALA A 94 5.81 -3.25 15.78
N ALA A 95 5.22 -3.04 14.61
CA ALA A 95 4.48 -4.04 13.86
C ALA A 95 5.41 -5.18 13.43
N ARG A 96 5.23 -6.35 14.04
CA ARG A 96 5.94 -7.58 13.71
C ARG A 96 5.10 -8.41 12.74
N GLY A 97 5.75 -9.07 11.76
CA GLY A 97 5.07 -9.99 10.85
C GLY A 97 4.57 -9.40 9.54
N LEU A 98 4.75 -8.09 9.29
CA LEU A 98 4.47 -7.48 7.97
C LEU A 98 5.58 -7.77 6.93
N GLY A 99 6.74 -8.28 7.37
CA GLY A 99 7.90 -8.44 6.50
C GLY A 99 7.67 -9.44 5.39
N TRP A 100 7.23 -10.65 5.73
CA TRP A 100 7.05 -11.74 4.77
C TRP A 100 5.99 -11.46 3.70
N PRO A 101 4.74 -11.06 4.06
CA PRO A 101 3.74 -10.78 3.04
C PRO A 101 4.17 -9.66 2.09
N ILE A 102 4.86 -8.62 2.56
CA ILE A 102 5.33 -7.53 1.70
C ILE A 102 6.45 -7.99 0.77
N TRP A 103 7.44 -8.76 1.26
CA TRP A 103 8.51 -9.24 0.39
C TRP A 103 8.01 -10.22 -0.68
N LEU A 104 7.09 -11.11 -0.30
CA LEU A 104 6.47 -12.02 -1.26
C LEU A 104 5.63 -11.26 -2.29
N LEU A 105 4.86 -10.25 -1.84
CA LEU A 105 4.05 -9.42 -2.73
C LEU A 105 4.92 -8.66 -3.73
N VAL A 106 6.04 -8.07 -3.27
CA VAL A 106 7.02 -7.41 -4.13
C VAL A 106 7.61 -8.40 -5.14
N GLY A 107 8.02 -9.60 -4.69
CA GLY A 107 8.58 -10.62 -5.56
C GLY A 107 7.59 -11.10 -6.62
N VAL A 108 6.33 -11.34 -6.24
CA VAL A 108 5.29 -11.78 -7.19
C VAL A 108 4.94 -10.67 -8.18
N ASN A 109 4.83 -9.41 -7.74
CA ASN A 109 4.58 -8.28 -8.65
C ASN A 109 5.70 -8.11 -9.69
N LEU A 110 6.97 -8.25 -9.28
CA LEU A 110 8.09 -8.16 -10.22
C LEU A 110 8.12 -9.31 -11.24
N LEU A 111 7.49 -10.45 -10.92
CA LEU A 111 7.36 -11.59 -11.85
C LEU A 111 6.13 -11.47 -12.76
N LEU A 112 5.15 -10.65 -12.39
CA LEU A 112 3.87 -10.57 -13.10
C LEU A 112 4.05 -10.02 -14.51
N GLU A 113 4.74 -8.88 -14.65
CA GLU A 113 5.00 -8.22 -15.94
C GLU A 113 5.74 -9.11 -16.97
N PRO A 114 6.88 -9.76 -16.62
CA PRO A 114 7.54 -10.67 -17.56
C PRO A 114 6.66 -11.86 -17.97
N VAL A 115 5.86 -12.38 -17.03
CA VAL A 115 4.99 -13.53 -17.32
C VAL A 115 3.80 -13.10 -18.18
N GLU A 116 3.23 -11.91 -17.94
CA GLU A 116 2.18 -11.34 -18.76
C GLU A 116 2.67 -11.11 -20.20
N HIS A 117 3.85 -10.52 -20.36
CA HIS A 117 4.46 -10.34 -21.66
C HIS A 117 4.71 -11.68 -22.37
N TRP A 118 5.20 -12.69 -21.64
CA TRP A 118 5.37 -14.03 -22.19
C TRP A 118 4.03 -14.66 -22.59
N ALA A 119 2.99 -14.54 -21.75
CA ALA A 119 1.67 -15.07 -22.05
C ALA A 119 1.03 -14.41 -23.30
N SER A 120 1.24 -13.11 -23.49
CA SER A 120 0.72 -12.36 -24.64
C SER A 120 1.45 -12.69 -25.94
N THR A 121 2.77 -12.93 -25.89
CA THR A 121 3.58 -13.21 -27.10
C THR A 121 3.46 -14.65 -27.58
N THR A 122 3.09 -15.60 -26.71
CA THR A 122 2.98 -17.04 -27.07
C THR A 122 1.67 -17.36 -27.83
N GLY A 123 0.81 -16.36 -28.10
CA GLY A 123 -0.35 -16.47 -28.99
C GLY A 123 -1.38 -17.55 -28.65
N GLY A 124 -1.39 -18.05 -27.40
CA GLY A 124 -2.34 -19.08 -26.96
C GLY A 124 -1.96 -20.52 -27.33
N GLU A 125 -0.84 -20.77 -28.03
CA GLU A 125 -0.36 -22.12 -28.37
C GLU A 125 0.13 -22.94 -27.16
N GLY A 126 0.26 -22.31 -25.97
CA GLY A 126 0.59 -22.98 -24.72
C GLY A 126 -0.29 -22.50 -23.57
N LEU A 127 -1.13 -23.37 -23.03
CA LEU A 127 -1.90 -23.05 -21.79
C LEU A 127 -0.99 -22.78 -20.56
N GLY A 128 0.31 -23.09 -20.64
CA GLY A 128 1.26 -22.93 -19.55
C GLY A 128 1.45 -21.48 -19.08
N PRO A 129 1.84 -20.53 -19.97
CA PRO A 129 2.06 -19.14 -19.59
C PRO A 129 0.80 -18.46 -19.03
N VAL A 130 -0.36 -18.70 -19.66
CA VAL A 130 -1.65 -18.15 -19.22
C VAL A 130 -2.03 -18.69 -17.81
N ARG A 131 -1.84 -19.99 -17.58
CA ARG A 131 -2.09 -20.59 -16.25
C ARG A 131 -1.14 -20.03 -15.20
N LEU A 132 0.15 -19.83 -15.55
CA LEU A 132 1.11 -19.23 -14.64
C LEU A 132 0.72 -17.78 -14.29
N TYR A 133 0.33 -16.99 -15.29
CA TYR A 133 -0.15 -15.62 -15.06
C TYR A 133 -1.36 -15.58 -14.13
N LEU A 134 -2.38 -16.41 -14.38
CA LEU A 134 -3.56 -16.51 -13.51
C LEU A 134 -3.20 -16.98 -12.09
N ALA A 135 -2.24 -17.91 -11.95
CA ALA A 135 -1.76 -18.35 -10.65
C ALA A 135 -1.02 -17.24 -9.89
N LEU A 136 -0.25 -16.41 -10.58
CA LEU A 136 0.41 -15.24 -9.98
C LEU A 136 -0.61 -14.18 -9.56
N LEU A 137 -1.63 -13.90 -10.36
CA LEU A 137 -2.73 -13.00 -9.97
C LEU A 137 -3.45 -13.51 -8.71
N LEU A 138 -3.76 -14.81 -8.66
CA LEU A 138 -4.34 -15.42 -7.46
C LEU A 138 -3.41 -15.26 -6.25
N ALA A 139 -2.11 -15.50 -6.43
CA ALA A 139 -1.12 -15.34 -5.37
C ALA A 139 -1.06 -13.89 -4.86
N VAL A 140 -1.09 -12.88 -5.75
CA VAL A 140 -1.17 -11.46 -5.35
C VAL A 140 -2.41 -11.21 -4.49
N GLY A 141 -3.59 -11.68 -4.92
CA GLY A 141 -4.82 -11.53 -4.16
C GLY A 141 -4.73 -12.14 -2.76
N LEU A 142 -4.24 -13.37 -2.64
CA LEU A 142 -4.06 -14.06 -1.36
C LEU A 142 -3.02 -13.34 -0.46
N LEU A 143 -1.93 -12.83 -1.03
CA LEU A 143 -0.92 -12.06 -0.30
C LEU A 143 -1.48 -10.72 0.21
N LEU A 144 -2.36 -10.07 -0.56
CA LEU A 144 -3.07 -8.86 -0.13
C LEU A 144 -4.03 -9.15 1.02
N VAL A 145 -4.76 -10.28 0.98
CA VAL A 145 -5.60 -10.75 2.09
C VAL A 145 -4.74 -10.97 3.33
N TRP A 146 -3.62 -11.66 3.19
CA TRP A 146 -2.69 -11.89 4.29
C TRP A 146 -2.12 -10.59 4.85
N LEU A 147 -1.70 -9.66 3.97
CA LEU A 147 -1.22 -8.33 4.37
C LEU A 147 -2.30 -7.57 5.12
N GLY A 148 -3.52 -7.51 4.60
CA GLY A 148 -4.67 -6.86 5.24
C GLY A 148 -4.95 -7.43 6.63
N GLY A 149 -4.98 -8.76 6.77
CA GLY A 149 -5.14 -9.43 8.06
C GLY A 149 -4.03 -9.07 9.05
N ARG A 150 -2.76 -9.03 8.59
CA ARG A 150 -1.63 -8.62 9.43
C ARG A 150 -1.70 -7.15 9.85
N VAL A 151 -2.17 -6.27 8.97
CA VAL A 151 -2.39 -4.85 9.29
C VAL A 151 -3.47 -4.70 10.36
N LEU A 152 -4.57 -5.45 10.27
CA LEU A 152 -5.67 -5.43 11.25
C LEU A 152 -5.25 -5.94 12.64
N LEU A 153 -4.28 -6.85 12.71
CA LEU A 153 -3.73 -7.37 13.97
C LEU A 153 -2.81 -6.37 14.68
N VAL A 154 -2.35 -5.31 13.99
CA VAL A 154 -1.53 -4.27 14.60
C VAL A 154 -2.42 -3.40 15.48
N ARG A 155 -2.10 -3.32 16.78
CA ARG A 155 -2.78 -2.41 17.72
C ARG A 155 -2.42 -0.97 17.35
N SER A 156 -3.34 -0.26 16.74
CA SER A 156 -3.20 1.15 16.42
C SER A 156 -4.49 1.90 16.70
N ASP A 157 -4.39 3.09 17.30
CA ASP A 157 -5.52 3.97 17.56
C ASP A 157 -5.94 4.77 16.31
N TRP A 158 -5.29 4.54 15.18
CA TRP A 158 -5.55 5.24 13.94
C TRP A 158 -6.60 4.53 13.10
N HIS A 159 -7.78 5.12 12.99
CA HIS A 159 -8.87 4.60 12.16
C HIS A 159 -8.45 4.38 10.71
N CYS A 160 -7.65 5.28 10.13
CA CYS A 160 -7.16 5.14 8.76
C CYS A 160 -6.30 3.89 8.56
N PHE A 161 -5.56 3.44 9.59
CA PHE A 161 -4.76 2.22 9.55
C PHE A 161 -5.66 0.98 9.51
N ARG A 162 -6.74 0.95 10.29
CA ARG A 162 -7.72 -0.14 10.28
C ARG A 162 -8.50 -0.19 8.97
N ILE A 163 -8.94 0.98 8.46
CA ILE A 163 -9.62 1.09 7.16
C ILE A 163 -8.73 0.51 6.05
N MET A 164 -7.45 0.89 6.03
CA MET A 164 -6.49 0.35 5.07
C MET A 164 -6.38 -1.17 5.15
N GLY A 165 -6.33 -1.74 6.36
CA GLY A 165 -6.30 -3.19 6.56
C GLY A 165 -7.53 -3.90 6.00
N TRP A 166 -8.74 -3.37 6.24
CA TRP A 166 -9.97 -3.89 5.68
C TRP A 166 -10.02 -3.78 4.16
N LEU A 167 -9.54 -2.67 3.59
CA LEU A 167 -9.49 -2.47 2.14
C LEU A 167 -8.52 -3.42 1.45
N TYR A 168 -7.35 -3.70 2.05
CA TYR A 168 -6.44 -4.73 1.52
C TYR A 168 -7.04 -6.13 1.64
N LEU A 169 -7.72 -6.44 2.74
CA LEU A 169 -8.33 -7.74 2.94
C LEU A 169 -9.47 -7.97 1.93
N SER A 170 -10.44 -7.05 1.85
CA SER A 170 -11.56 -7.16 0.92
C SER A 170 -11.12 -7.03 -0.54
N GLY A 171 -10.25 -6.07 -0.84
CA GLY A 171 -9.71 -5.88 -2.19
C GLY A 171 -8.91 -7.09 -2.66
N GLY A 172 -8.08 -7.67 -1.79
CA GLY A 172 -7.34 -8.89 -2.09
C GLY A 172 -8.24 -10.11 -2.31
N ALA A 173 -9.31 -10.27 -1.53
CA ALA A 173 -10.28 -11.36 -1.71
C ALA A 173 -11.04 -11.25 -3.04
N VAL A 174 -11.48 -10.04 -3.39
CA VAL A 174 -12.13 -9.76 -4.66
C VAL A 174 -11.16 -9.94 -5.83
N PHE A 175 -9.90 -9.49 -5.69
CA PHE A 175 -8.84 -9.67 -6.68
C PHE A 175 -8.54 -11.15 -6.92
N ALA A 176 -8.44 -11.96 -5.85
CA ALA A 176 -8.22 -13.39 -5.94
C ALA A 176 -9.35 -14.13 -6.67
N SER A 177 -10.59 -13.63 -6.60
CA SER A 177 -11.72 -14.21 -7.35
C SER A 177 -11.61 -14.01 -8.85
N GLN A 178 -10.83 -13.03 -9.34
CA GLN A 178 -10.65 -12.65 -10.74
C GLN A 178 -11.95 -12.26 -11.48
N LEU A 179 -13.10 -12.34 -10.81
CA LEU A 179 -14.41 -12.07 -11.41
C LEU A 179 -14.78 -10.58 -11.39
N LEU A 180 -14.37 -9.85 -10.36
CA LEU A 180 -14.76 -8.47 -10.11
C LEU A 180 -13.54 -7.54 -10.08
N MET A 181 -12.69 -7.62 -11.11
CA MET A 181 -11.46 -6.80 -11.21
C MET A 181 -11.68 -5.30 -11.02
N PRO A 182 -12.73 -4.66 -11.60
CA PRO A 182 -12.97 -3.22 -11.37
C PRO A 182 -13.26 -2.90 -9.91
N LEU A 183 -14.00 -3.77 -9.20
CA LEU A 183 -14.27 -3.60 -7.78
C LEU A 183 -12.99 -3.78 -6.95
N ALA A 184 -12.17 -4.78 -7.29
CA ALA A 184 -10.86 -4.96 -6.66
C ALA A 184 -9.98 -3.71 -6.82
N ALA A 185 -9.88 -3.16 -8.03
CA ALA A 185 -9.15 -1.95 -8.31
C ALA A 185 -9.65 -0.77 -7.47
N ALA A 186 -10.97 -0.57 -7.37
CA ALA A 186 -11.54 0.51 -6.56
C ALA A 186 -11.18 0.36 -5.06
N LEU A 187 -11.26 -0.87 -4.51
CA LEU A 187 -10.89 -1.16 -3.12
C LEU A 187 -9.39 -0.93 -2.86
N LEU A 188 -8.53 -1.34 -3.79
CA LEU A 188 -7.08 -1.14 -3.68
C LEU A 188 -6.69 0.33 -3.84
N ILE A 189 -7.34 1.09 -4.71
CA ILE A 189 -7.20 2.56 -4.77
C ILE A 189 -7.59 3.18 -3.43
N GLY A 190 -8.69 2.74 -2.84
CA GLY A 190 -9.11 3.15 -1.49
C GLY A 190 -8.05 2.83 -0.43
N ALA A 191 -7.39 1.67 -0.51
CA ALA A 191 -6.30 1.29 0.39
C ALA A 191 -5.08 2.22 0.23
N GLN A 192 -4.73 2.64 -0.99
CA GLN A 192 -3.65 3.60 -1.25
C GLN A 192 -3.99 4.99 -0.70
N LEU A 193 -5.25 5.45 -0.84
CA LEU A 193 -5.71 6.70 -0.24
C LEU A 193 -5.69 6.64 1.31
N ALA A 194 -6.03 5.50 1.89
CA ALA A 194 -5.91 5.29 3.33
C ALA A 194 -4.44 5.31 3.78
N MET A 195 -3.52 4.70 3.02
CA MET A 195 -2.08 4.75 3.27
C MET A 195 -1.55 6.19 3.19
N MET A 196 -1.97 6.97 2.20
CA MET A 196 -1.64 8.40 2.10
C MET A 196 -2.05 9.16 3.38
N ARG A 197 -3.28 8.92 3.88
CA ARG A 197 -3.75 9.54 5.14
C ARG A 197 -2.90 9.12 6.34
N VAL A 198 -2.44 7.88 6.40
CA VAL A 198 -1.52 7.42 7.45
C VAL A 198 -0.23 8.24 7.44
N PHE A 199 0.40 8.46 6.28
CA PHE A 199 1.62 9.26 6.18
C PHE A 199 1.38 10.75 6.50
N LEU A 200 0.25 11.32 6.07
CA LEU A 200 -0.10 12.72 6.39
C LEU A 200 -0.34 12.91 7.90
N ARG A 201 -0.99 11.95 8.56
CA ARG A 201 -1.19 11.99 10.01
C ARG A 201 0.13 11.88 10.76
N ALA A 202 1.00 10.96 10.34
CA ALA A 202 2.34 10.84 10.90
C ALA A 202 3.16 12.12 10.74
N ARG A 203 3.04 12.79 9.58
CA ARG A 203 3.67 14.10 9.35
C ARG A 203 3.17 15.15 10.33
N ALA A 204 1.86 15.21 10.57
CA ALA A 204 1.28 16.16 11.53
C ALA A 204 1.82 15.93 12.96
N GLU A 205 1.96 14.69 13.39
CA GLU A 205 2.56 14.34 14.68
C GLU A 205 4.04 14.78 14.77
N VAL A 206 4.84 14.53 13.71
CA VAL A 206 6.25 14.97 13.67
C VAL A 206 6.38 16.49 13.73
N LEU A 207 5.47 17.22 13.11
CA LEU A 207 5.47 18.68 13.16
C LEU A 207 5.04 19.21 14.54
N ALA A 208 4.06 18.58 15.16
CA ALA A 208 3.59 18.96 16.51
C ALA A 208 4.62 18.67 17.60
N SER A 209 5.48 17.67 17.41
CA SER A 209 6.53 17.30 18.39
C SER A 209 7.78 18.18 18.32
N ARG A 210 7.92 19.09 17.35
CA ARG A 210 9.03 20.03 17.28
C ARG A 210 8.80 21.16 18.27
N PRO A 211 9.79 21.50 19.14
CA PRO A 211 9.68 22.66 20.00
C PRO A 211 9.55 23.93 19.12
N PRO A 212 8.79 24.94 19.57
CA PRO A 212 8.73 26.20 18.88
C PRO A 212 10.15 26.76 18.75
N VAL A 213 10.51 27.10 17.52
CA VAL A 213 11.80 27.76 17.25
C VAL A 213 11.74 29.11 17.95
N PRO A 214 12.73 29.45 18.83
CA PRO A 214 12.75 30.71 19.56
C PRO A 214 12.85 31.91 18.64
#